data_0ce458501a5d88298ce7a0310d4ec8ea
#
_entry.id   0ce458501a5d88298ce7a0310d4ec8ea
#
_cell.length_a   1.000
_cell.length_b   1.000
_cell.length_c   1.000
_cell.angle_alpha   90.00
_cell.angle_beta   90.00
_cell.angle_gamma   90.00
#
_symmetry.space_group_name_H-M   'P 1'
#
loop_
_entity.id
_entity.type
_entity.pdbx_description
1 polymer ?
#
loop_
_entity_poly.entity_id
_entity_poly.type
_entity_poly.pdbx_seq_one_letter_code
_entity_poly.pdbx_strand_id
1 'polypeptide(L)'
;ALGSTSLDEYLRQQRQTAQDTYYLCLRFDMDFEYVMTEEMGKLFYSFWTDYFRKGMLFNPSTSFFVLAVDSHNVPDATERAVSLIKKVFQKYYEEYKLPYKLVLFDHLDFCENLEQFYEVFNYFSEKVAQNSYRVFGEEDYQTYKEMHYIKSQLKDIAEHGSLDDERVLVYCQPVRNVHTGTYDTAESLMRLRLPQTGLVFPDRFIPLAEKYGYIHRLSMIILNKTCRQIKQMQDEGYQISRVSVNLSVEELGEKDFMEEFKSIVRAAGIDFHTIAVEFTESQNDTEYELVQECVSEFKQLG
;
A
#
# COMPACT_ATOMS: atom_id res chain seq x y z
N ALA A 1 -3.24 -12.65 -30.38
CA ALA A 1 -2.74 -11.92 -29.21
C ALA A 1 -1.27 -12.25 -29.00
N LEU A 2 -0.49 -11.27 -28.59
CA LEU A 2 0.93 -11.39 -28.29
C LEU A 2 1.12 -11.73 -26.80
N GLY A 3 2.15 -12.50 -26.48
CA GLY A 3 2.41 -12.97 -25.12
C GLY A 3 3.05 -11.89 -24.21
N SER A 4 3.41 -12.31 -22.98
CA SER A 4 4.02 -11.45 -21.96
C SER A 4 5.34 -10.80 -22.41
N THR A 5 6.22 -11.57 -23.08
CA THR A 5 7.49 -11.04 -23.63
C THR A 5 7.25 -9.91 -24.62
N SER A 6 6.25 -10.04 -25.49
CA SER A 6 5.92 -8.99 -26.47
C SER A 6 5.33 -7.75 -25.80
N LEU A 7 4.60 -7.89 -24.69
CA LEU A 7 4.13 -6.76 -23.91
C LEU A 7 5.30 -6.02 -23.22
N ASP A 8 6.25 -6.76 -22.65
CA ASP A 8 7.44 -6.17 -22.04
C ASP A 8 8.27 -5.38 -23.06
N GLU A 9 8.51 -5.95 -24.23
CA GLU A 9 9.20 -5.27 -25.33
C GLU A 9 8.46 -4.00 -25.79
N TYR A 10 7.14 -4.08 -25.89
CA TYR A 10 6.29 -2.96 -26.28
C TYR A 10 6.35 -1.83 -25.26
N LEU A 11 6.22 -2.10 -23.96
CA LEU A 11 6.33 -1.10 -22.89
C LEU A 11 7.69 -0.39 -22.90
N ARG A 12 8.77 -1.13 -23.09
CA ARG A 12 10.14 -0.57 -23.21
C ARG A 12 10.30 0.35 -24.42
N GLN A 13 9.65 0.02 -25.55
CA GLN A 13 9.71 0.83 -26.78
C GLN A 13 8.86 2.09 -26.68
N GLN A 14 7.67 2.03 -26.09
CA GLN A 14 6.76 3.18 -25.96
C GLN A 14 7.38 4.33 -25.18
N ARG A 15 8.21 4.07 -24.18
CA ARG A 15 8.95 5.10 -23.45
C ARG A 15 9.83 5.97 -24.35
N GLN A 16 10.29 5.43 -25.47
CA GLN A 16 11.18 6.13 -26.40
C GLN A 16 10.44 6.99 -27.43
N THR A 17 9.16 6.73 -27.66
CA THR A 17 8.39 7.33 -28.77
C THR A 17 7.44 8.43 -28.36
N ALA A 18 7.22 8.67 -27.04
CA ALA A 18 6.32 9.70 -26.49
C ALA A 18 4.94 9.74 -27.19
N GLN A 19 4.42 8.60 -27.59
CA GLN A 19 3.08 8.47 -28.16
C GLN A 19 2.05 8.31 -27.04
N ASP A 20 0.99 9.12 -27.12
CA ASP A 20 -0.16 8.98 -26.25
C ASP A 20 -0.85 7.65 -26.54
N THR A 21 -0.64 6.66 -25.70
CA THR A 21 -1.22 5.33 -25.84
C THR A 21 -2.13 5.05 -24.67
N TYR A 22 -3.36 4.63 -24.97
CA TYR A 22 -4.30 4.14 -23.97
C TYR A 22 -4.18 2.63 -23.80
N TYR A 23 -4.30 2.17 -22.55
CA TYR A 23 -4.23 0.77 -22.22
C TYR A 23 -5.53 0.32 -21.56
N LEU A 24 -6.21 -0.61 -22.22
CA LEU A 24 -7.40 -1.28 -21.68
C LEU A 24 -6.98 -2.64 -21.14
N CYS A 25 -7.03 -2.78 -19.84
CA CYS A 25 -6.60 -3.98 -19.13
C CYS A 25 -7.80 -4.71 -18.58
N LEU A 26 -8.04 -5.91 -19.05
CA LEU A 26 -9.15 -6.76 -18.64
C LEU A 26 -8.62 -7.97 -17.90
N ARG A 27 -9.07 -8.17 -16.69
CA ARG A 27 -8.80 -9.35 -15.88
C ARG A 27 -10.10 -10.04 -15.52
N PHE A 28 -10.12 -11.36 -15.70
CA PHE A 28 -11.12 -12.24 -15.14
C PHE A 28 -10.66 -12.76 -13.79
N ASP A 29 -11.50 -12.66 -12.77
CA ASP A 29 -11.28 -13.32 -11.49
C ASP A 29 -11.79 -14.77 -11.63
N MET A 30 -10.90 -15.65 -12.09
CA MET A 30 -11.20 -17.07 -12.23
C MET A 30 -10.57 -17.83 -11.07
N ASP A 31 -11.39 -18.54 -10.30
CA ASP A 31 -10.91 -19.65 -9.49
C ASP A 31 -10.43 -20.77 -10.42
N PHE A 32 -9.26 -21.21 -10.22
CA PHE A 32 -8.28 -22.08 -10.84
C PHE A 32 -8.69 -23.16 -11.86
N GLU A 33 -9.96 -23.40 -12.19
CA GLU A 33 -10.37 -24.53 -13.02
C GLU A 33 -11.02 -24.18 -14.38
N TYR A 34 -11.31 -22.92 -14.66
CA TYR A 34 -11.88 -22.52 -15.94
C TYR A 34 -10.80 -22.07 -16.93
N VAL A 35 -10.36 -22.99 -17.77
CA VAL A 35 -9.61 -22.68 -18.98
C VAL A 35 -10.54 -21.90 -19.91
N MET A 36 -10.14 -20.68 -20.31
CA MET A 36 -10.82 -19.94 -21.37
C MET A 36 -10.88 -20.87 -22.60
N THR A 37 -12.07 -21.25 -23.03
CA THR A 37 -12.20 -22.12 -24.18
C THR A 37 -11.63 -21.44 -25.43
N GLU A 38 -11.13 -22.22 -26.38
CA GLU A 38 -10.61 -21.69 -27.65
C GLU A 38 -11.66 -20.81 -28.38
N GLU A 39 -12.95 -21.10 -28.20
CA GLU A 39 -14.06 -20.28 -28.70
C GLU A 39 -14.15 -18.91 -28.04
N MET A 40 -14.00 -18.82 -26.72
CA MET A 40 -13.97 -17.54 -25.98
C MET A 40 -12.78 -16.70 -26.44
N GLY A 41 -11.61 -17.30 -26.59
CA GLY A 41 -10.42 -16.64 -27.11
C GLY A 41 -10.62 -16.10 -28.53
N LYS A 42 -11.28 -16.87 -29.42
CA LYS A 42 -11.59 -16.45 -30.79
C LYS A 42 -12.61 -15.32 -30.82
N LEU A 43 -13.65 -15.39 -30.02
CA LEU A 43 -14.67 -14.34 -29.90
C LEU A 43 -14.06 -13.04 -29.37
N PHE A 44 -13.22 -13.14 -28.35
CA PHE A 44 -12.45 -12.03 -27.82
C PHE A 44 -11.57 -11.40 -28.89
N TYR A 45 -10.80 -12.20 -29.60
CA TYR A 45 -9.90 -11.75 -30.65
C TYR A 45 -10.65 -11.09 -31.80
N SER A 46 -11.75 -11.68 -32.30
CA SER A 46 -12.56 -11.10 -33.38
C SER A 46 -13.16 -9.76 -32.94
N PHE A 47 -13.67 -9.70 -31.72
CA PHE A 47 -14.24 -8.49 -31.15
C PHE A 47 -13.23 -7.34 -31.09
N TRP A 48 -12.03 -7.59 -30.60
CA TRP A 48 -10.96 -6.59 -30.51
C TRP A 48 -10.47 -6.14 -31.88
N THR A 49 -10.31 -7.07 -32.83
CA THR A 49 -9.83 -6.77 -34.17
C THR A 49 -10.84 -6.02 -35.02
N ASP A 50 -12.13 -6.28 -34.88
CA ASP A 50 -13.19 -5.61 -35.64
C ASP A 50 -13.42 -4.16 -35.17
N TYR A 51 -13.24 -3.89 -33.88
CA TYR A 51 -13.46 -2.55 -33.31
C TYR A 51 -12.21 -1.68 -33.19
N PHE A 52 -11.05 -2.27 -33.02
CA PHE A 52 -9.78 -1.57 -32.82
C PHE A 52 -8.75 -1.95 -33.88
N ARG A 53 -9.04 -1.64 -35.11
CA ARG A 53 -8.17 -1.98 -36.26
C ARG A 53 -6.73 -1.48 -36.18
N LYS A 54 -6.40 -0.60 -35.22
CA LYS A 54 -5.06 -0.02 -34.99
C LYS A 54 -4.47 -0.34 -33.64
N GLY A 55 -5.09 -1.20 -32.83
CA GLY A 55 -4.60 -1.55 -31.50
C GLY A 55 -3.76 -2.82 -31.52
N MET A 56 -2.88 -2.94 -30.52
CA MET A 56 -2.11 -4.17 -30.25
C MET A 56 -2.72 -4.90 -29.06
N LEU A 57 -3.11 -6.15 -29.27
CA LEU A 57 -3.67 -7.01 -28.23
C LEU A 57 -2.61 -7.94 -27.68
N PHE A 58 -2.38 -7.86 -26.36
CA PHE A 58 -1.52 -8.73 -25.60
C PHE A 58 -2.35 -9.63 -24.69
N ASN A 59 -1.86 -10.85 -24.49
CA ASN A 59 -2.43 -11.82 -23.54
C ASN A 59 -1.29 -12.35 -22.65
N PRO A 60 -0.93 -11.60 -21.60
CA PRO A 60 0.18 -11.97 -20.72
C PRO A 60 -0.10 -13.22 -19.89
N SER A 61 -1.37 -13.52 -19.61
CA SER A 61 -1.80 -14.75 -18.95
C SER A 61 -3.19 -15.17 -19.43
N THR A 62 -3.62 -16.37 -19.10
CA THR A 62 -4.90 -16.96 -19.56
C THR A 62 -6.13 -16.14 -19.18
N SER A 63 -6.08 -15.38 -18.08
CA SER A 63 -7.19 -14.56 -17.58
C SER A 63 -6.96 -13.05 -17.73
N PHE A 64 -5.87 -12.63 -18.39
CA PHE A 64 -5.49 -11.23 -18.46
C PHE A 64 -5.20 -10.78 -19.89
N PHE A 65 -5.86 -9.71 -20.31
CA PHE A 65 -5.74 -9.12 -21.64
C PHE A 65 -5.40 -7.65 -21.53
N VAL A 66 -4.49 -7.19 -22.37
CA VAL A 66 -4.11 -5.78 -22.49
C VAL A 66 -4.26 -5.35 -23.94
N LEU A 67 -5.06 -4.33 -24.18
CA LEU A 67 -5.16 -3.68 -25.47
C LEU A 67 -4.50 -2.31 -25.42
N ALA A 68 -3.46 -2.10 -26.20
CA ALA A 68 -2.83 -0.80 -26.41
C ALA A 68 -3.42 -0.14 -27.66
N VAL A 69 -3.94 1.08 -27.54
CA VAL A 69 -4.61 1.83 -28.61
C VAL A 69 -4.03 3.24 -28.70
N ASP A 70 -3.83 3.72 -29.92
CA ASP A 70 -3.38 5.10 -30.17
C ASP A 70 -4.44 6.13 -29.73
N SER A 71 -4.04 7.18 -29.01
CA SER A 71 -4.92 8.16 -28.38
C SER A 71 -5.71 9.05 -29.32
N HIS A 72 -5.26 9.24 -30.55
CA HIS A 72 -5.92 10.12 -31.50
C HIS A 72 -7.37 9.73 -31.88
N ASN A 73 -7.83 8.54 -31.42
CA ASN A 73 -9.14 7.99 -31.71
C ASN A 73 -10.03 7.76 -30.47
N VAL A 74 -9.67 8.30 -29.31
CA VAL A 74 -10.08 7.72 -28.01
C VAL A 74 -11.27 8.33 -27.27
N PRO A 75 -11.66 9.61 -27.32
CA PRO A 75 -12.83 10.01 -26.51
C PRO A 75 -14.09 9.18 -26.83
N ASP A 76 -14.36 8.96 -28.10
CA ASP A 76 -15.45 8.08 -28.56
C ASP A 76 -15.13 6.59 -28.39
N ALA A 77 -13.85 6.19 -28.48
CA ALA A 77 -13.45 4.81 -28.42
C ALA A 77 -13.55 4.24 -27.00
N THR A 78 -13.26 5.04 -25.97
CA THR A 78 -13.36 4.58 -24.57
C THR A 78 -14.80 4.30 -24.20
N GLU A 79 -15.75 5.19 -24.51
CA GLU A 79 -17.17 4.95 -24.23
C GLU A 79 -17.74 3.79 -25.04
N ARG A 80 -17.35 3.69 -26.30
CA ARG A 80 -17.76 2.56 -27.17
C ARG A 80 -17.13 1.24 -26.73
N ALA A 81 -15.84 1.23 -26.37
CA ALA A 81 -15.18 0.06 -25.85
C ALA A 81 -15.82 -0.41 -24.55
N VAL A 82 -16.04 0.51 -23.61
CA VAL A 82 -16.72 0.23 -22.36
C VAL A 82 -18.14 -0.27 -22.56
N SER A 83 -18.91 0.40 -23.42
CA SER A 83 -20.30 -0.03 -23.73
C SER A 83 -20.34 -1.42 -24.35
N LEU A 84 -19.42 -1.70 -25.24
CA LEU A 84 -19.35 -2.95 -25.98
C LEU A 84 -18.80 -4.08 -25.11
N ILE A 85 -17.77 -3.80 -24.31
CA ILE A 85 -17.25 -4.72 -23.31
C ILE A 85 -18.36 -5.08 -22.32
N LYS A 86 -19.12 -4.11 -21.83
CA LYS A 86 -20.28 -4.38 -20.98
C LYS A 86 -21.27 -5.34 -21.67
N LYS A 87 -21.60 -5.14 -22.94
CA LYS A 87 -22.55 -6.01 -23.65
C LYS A 87 -22.03 -7.42 -23.86
N VAL A 88 -20.75 -7.56 -24.23
CA VAL A 88 -20.13 -8.88 -24.45
C VAL A 88 -19.92 -9.57 -23.10
N PHE A 89 -19.39 -8.86 -22.10
CA PHE A 89 -19.14 -9.44 -20.78
C PHE A 89 -20.41 -9.68 -20.01
N GLN A 90 -21.43 -8.85 -20.14
CA GLN A 90 -22.71 -9.10 -19.51
C GLN A 90 -23.31 -10.38 -20.06
N LYS A 91 -23.24 -10.61 -21.38
CA LYS A 91 -23.66 -11.85 -22.00
C LYS A 91 -22.88 -13.05 -21.48
N TYR A 92 -21.57 -12.98 -21.43
CA TYR A 92 -20.70 -14.04 -20.88
C TYR A 92 -20.85 -14.19 -19.38
N TYR A 93 -21.00 -13.10 -18.63
CA TYR A 93 -21.27 -13.14 -17.20
C TYR A 93 -22.60 -13.83 -16.89
N GLU A 94 -23.65 -13.56 -17.66
CA GLU A 94 -24.94 -14.22 -17.51
C GLU A 94 -24.85 -15.70 -17.88
N GLU A 95 -24.08 -16.04 -18.92
CA GLU A 95 -23.94 -17.42 -19.42
C GLU A 95 -22.93 -18.24 -18.60
N TYR A 96 -21.78 -17.66 -18.24
CA TYR A 96 -20.68 -18.38 -17.58
C TYR A 96 -20.40 -17.89 -16.15
N LYS A 97 -21.06 -16.83 -15.69
CA LYS A 97 -20.87 -16.21 -14.35
C LYS A 97 -19.39 -15.87 -14.02
N LEU A 98 -18.64 -15.41 -15.02
CA LEU A 98 -17.24 -15.05 -14.86
C LEU A 98 -17.10 -13.60 -14.36
N PRO A 99 -16.69 -13.38 -13.11
CA PRO A 99 -16.44 -12.03 -12.63
C PRO A 99 -15.22 -11.42 -13.32
N TYR A 100 -15.30 -10.13 -13.62
CA TYR A 100 -14.25 -9.39 -14.31
C TYR A 100 -13.98 -8.03 -13.66
N LYS A 101 -12.80 -7.48 -13.94
CA LYS A 101 -12.44 -6.08 -13.70
C LYS A 101 -11.83 -5.50 -14.97
N LEU A 102 -12.24 -4.30 -15.32
CA LEU A 102 -11.66 -3.55 -16.43
C LEU A 102 -10.99 -2.28 -15.92
N VAL A 103 -9.70 -2.20 -16.12
CA VAL A 103 -8.86 -1.06 -15.76
C VAL A 103 -8.42 -0.36 -17.04
N LEU A 104 -8.72 0.92 -17.15
CA LEU A 104 -8.33 1.75 -18.29
C LEU A 104 -7.28 2.76 -17.83
N PHE A 105 -6.15 2.77 -18.52
CA PHE A 105 -5.09 3.75 -18.36
C PHE A 105 -5.04 4.66 -19.57
N ASP A 106 -4.99 5.98 -19.37
CA ASP A 106 -4.81 6.95 -20.45
C ASP A 106 -3.36 7.03 -20.93
N HIS A 107 -2.41 6.64 -20.09
CA HIS A 107 -0.99 6.46 -20.40
C HIS A 107 -0.30 5.57 -19.37
N LEU A 108 0.86 5.02 -19.72
CA LEU A 108 1.73 4.21 -18.85
C LEU A 108 3.21 4.52 -19.08
N ASP A 109 3.52 5.76 -19.40
CA ASP A 109 4.89 6.24 -19.68
C ASP A 109 5.85 6.08 -18.49
N PHE A 110 5.32 5.94 -17.27
CA PHE A 110 6.08 5.66 -16.07
C PHE A 110 6.33 4.16 -15.82
N CYS A 111 5.75 3.26 -16.61
CA CYS A 111 6.03 1.82 -16.56
C CYS A 111 7.21 1.48 -17.46
N GLU A 112 8.28 0.96 -16.88
CA GLU A 112 9.52 0.64 -17.61
C GLU A 112 9.57 -0.80 -18.13
N ASN A 113 8.80 -1.70 -17.53
CA ASN A 113 8.80 -3.12 -17.80
C ASN A 113 7.50 -3.78 -17.35
N LEU A 114 7.39 -5.08 -17.67
CA LEU A 114 6.21 -5.88 -17.34
C LEU A 114 5.98 -6.03 -15.84
N GLU A 115 7.02 -6.08 -15.02
CA GLU A 115 6.91 -6.21 -13.55
C GLU A 115 6.24 -4.97 -12.96
N GLN A 116 6.72 -3.79 -13.31
CA GLN A 116 6.09 -2.53 -12.91
C GLN A 116 4.66 -2.39 -13.43
N PHE A 117 4.41 -2.85 -14.67
CA PHE A 117 3.06 -2.87 -15.22
C PHE A 117 2.11 -3.70 -14.36
N TYR A 118 2.53 -4.89 -13.90
CA TYR A 118 1.71 -5.70 -13.01
C TYR A 118 1.52 -5.06 -11.64
N GLU A 119 2.52 -4.41 -11.07
CA GLU A 119 2.37 -3.68 -9.80
C GLU A 119 1.34 -2.56 -9.94
N VAL A 120 1.45 -1.75 -10.98
CA VAL A 120 0.50 -0.66 -11.30
C VAL A 120 -0.91 -1.22 -11.52
N PHE A 121 -1.03 -2.24 -12.36
CA PHE A 121 -2.32 -2.87 -12.64
C PHE A 121 -2.98 -3.43 -11.37
N ASN A 122 -2.24 -4.15 -10.54
CA ASN A 122 -2.77 -4.72 -9.30
C ASN A 122 -3.24 -3.62 -8.36
N TYR A 123 -2.45 -2.58 -8.15
CA TYR A 123 -2.83 -1.43 -7.31
C TYR A 123 -4.14 -0.77 -7.78
N PHE A 124 -4.29 -0.54 -9.07
CA PHE A 124 -5.50 0.09 -9.60
C PHE A 124 -6.68 -0.87 -9.70
N SER A 125 -6.44 -2.15 -9.97
CA SER A 125 -7.50 -3.16 -10.03
C SER A 125 -8.18 -3.40 -8.68
N GLU A 126 -7.47 -3.21 -7.56
CA GLU A 126 -8.04 -3.26 -6.20
C GLU A 126 -9.11 -2.16 -6.00
N LYS A 127 -8.99 -1.05 -6.71
CA LYS A 127 -9.92 0.10 -6.65
C LYS A 127 -11.12 -0.01 -7.61
N VAL A 128 -11.20 -1.09 -8.38
CA VAL A 128 -12.30 -1.36 -9.29
C VAL A 128 -13.21 -2.42 -8.68
N ALA A 129 -14.49 -2.11 -8.56
CA ALA A 129 -15.48 -3.08 -8.12
C ALA A 129 -15.60 -4.24 -9.12
N GLN A 130 -15.98 -5.42 -8.63
CA GLN A 130 -16.21 -6.59 -9.47
C GLN A 130 -17.31 -6.29 -10.51
N ASN A 131 -17.15 -6.78 -11.72
CA ASN A 131 -18.04 -6.54 -12.87
C ASN A 131 -18.19 -5.06 -13.24
N SER A 132 -17.15 -4.28 -13.00
CA SER A 132 -17.10 -2.85 -13.24
C SER A 132 -15.84 -2.43 -13.97
N TYR A 133 -15.75 -1.15 -14.30
CA TYR A 133 -14.58 -0.53 -14.89
C TYR A 133 -14.27 0.81 -14.23
N ARG A 134 -13.03 1.23 -14.32
CA ARG A 134 -12.60 2.57 -13.95
C ARG A 134 -11.50 3.06 -14.90
N VAL A 135 -11.58 4.32 -15.26
CA VAL A 135 -10.53 5.05 -15.99
C VAL A 135 -9.64 5.74 -14.95
N PHE A 136 -8.34 5.57 -15.08
CA PHE A 136 -7.34 6.18 -14.24
C PHE A 136 -6.54 7.20 -15.06
N GLY A 137 -6.38 8.37 -14.51
CA GLY A 137 -5.69 9.49 -15.13
C GLY A 137 -4.60 10.09 -14.24
N GLU A 138 -4.13 11.27 -14.57
CA GLU A 138 -2.94 11.91 -13.97
C GLU A 138 -3.00 12.01 -12.44
N GLU A 139 -4.15 12.39 -11.85
CA GLU A 139 -4.29 12.48 -10.38
C GLU A 139 -4.10 11.12 -9.69
N ASP A 140 -4.63 10.06 -10.29
CA ASP A 140 -4.47 8.70 -9.80
C ASP A 140 -3.00 8.27 -9.85
N TYR A 141 -2.29 8.61 -10.92
CA TYR A 141 -0.87 8.29 -11.09
C TYR A 141 0.01 9.05 -10.11
N GLN A 142 -0.27 10.33 -9.86
CA GLN A 142 0.46 11.10 -8.87
C GLN A 142 0.29 10.47 -7.47
N THR A 143 -0.91 10.07 -7.12
CA THR A 143 -1.19 9.35 -5.86
C THR A 143 -0.42 8.03 -5.80
N TYR A 144 -0.41 7.26 -6.89
CA TYR A 144 0.36 6.02 -6.98
C TYR A 144 1.86 6.25 -6.81
N LYS A 145 2.43 7.20 -7.55
CA LYS A 145 3.86 7.55 -7.49
C LYS A 145 4.28 7.98 -6.09
N GLU A 146 3.44 8.78 -5.43
CA GLU A 146 3.70 9.22 -4.06
C GLU A 146 3.67 8.04 -3.07
N MET A 147 2.68 7.16 -3.17
CA MET A 147 2.61 5.95 -2.33
C MET A 147 3.78 5.00 -2.60
N HIS A 148 4.18 4.84 -3.85
CA HIS A 148 5.34 4.02 -4.22
C HIS A 148 6.64 4.61 -3.65
N TYR A 149 6.79 5.93 -3.70
CA TYR A 149 7.91 6.64 -3.09
C TYR A 149 7.92 6.44 -1.55
N ILE A 150 6.77 6.62 -0.88
CA ILE A 150 6.67 6.38 0.57
C ILE A 150 7.07 4.94 0.89
N LYS A 151 6.54 3.95 0.16
CA LYS A 151 6.90 2.53 0.31
C LYS A 151 8.41 2.29 0.19
N SER A 152 9.06 2.91 -0.82
CA SER A 152 10.51 2.78 -1.00
C SER A 152 11.30 3.34 0.17
N GLN A 153 10.86 4.47 0.74
CA GLN A 153 11.49 5.07 1.92
C GLN A 153 11.27 4.23 3.17
N LEU A 154 10.08 3.66 3.35
CA LEU A 154 9.79 2.74 4.46
C LEU A 154 10.68 1.50 4.40
N LYS A 155 10.86 0.93 3.22
CA LYS A 155 11.78 -0.19 2.99
C LYS A 155 13.22 0.17 3.39
N ASP A 156 13.71 1.31 2.92
CA ASP A 156 15.06 1.77 3.23
C ASP A 156 15.24 2.05 4.74
N ILE A 157 14.25 2.64 5.41
CA ILE A 157 14.26 2.81 6.86
C ILE A 157 14.31 1.45 7.57
N ALA A 158 13.52 0.48 7.12
CA ALA A 158 13.46 -0.84 7.73
C ALA A 158 14.77 -1.64 7.56
N GLU A 159 15.40 -1.56 6.41
CA GLU A 159 16.59 -2.34 6.08
C GLU A 159 17.89 -1.67 6.53
N HIS A 160 17.97 -0.33 6.50
CA HIS A 160 19.21 0.41 6.70
C HIS A 160 19.13 1.50 7.80
N GLY A 161 17.92 1.88 8.24
CA GLY A 161 17.70 2.95 9.21
C GLY A 161 18.29 2.62 10.59
N SER A 162 18.92 3.60 11.22
CA SER A 162 19.31 3.52 12.63
C SER A 162 18.13 3.81 13.57
N LEU A 163 18.26 3.55 14.87
CA LEU A 163 17.26 3.96 15.86
C LEU A 163 17.08 5.49 15.97
N ASP A 164 17.97 6.26 15.35
CA ASP A 164 17.92 7.72 15.26
C ASP A 164 17.62 8.23 13.85
N ASP A 165 17.08 7.40 12.94
CA ASP A 165 16.80 7.80 11.56
C ASP A 165 16.03 9.13 11.52
N GLU A 166 16.61 10.14 10.86
CA GLU A 166 16.10 11.52 10.86
C GLU A 166 14.76 11.67 10.13
N ARG A 167 14.39 10.70 9.30
CA ARG A 167 13.11 10.68 8.59
C ARG A 167 11.95 10.36 9.51
N VAL A 168 12.17 9.66 10.61
CA VAL A 168 11.14 9.32 11.60
C VAL A 168 11.12 10.37 12.70
N LEU A 169 10.02 11.10 12.82
CA LEU A 169 9.85 12.18 13.78
C LEU A 169 8.89 11.79 14.90
N VAL A 170 9.19 12.26 16.10
CA VAL A 170 8.28 12.20 17.26
C VAL A 170 7.56 13.52 17.40
N TYR A 171 6.25 13.48 17.40
CA TYR A 171 5.38 14.55 17.84
C TYR A 171 4.69 14.11 19.13
N CYS A 172 4.57 15.01 20.09
CA CYS A 172 3.89 14.71 21.34
C CYS A 172 2.62 15.54 21.46
N GLN A 173 1.52 14.86 21.73
CA GLN A 173 0.26 15.51 22.07
C GLN A 173 0.07 15.48 23.59
N PRO A 174 0.17 16.64 24.29
CA PRO A 174 0.03 16.65 25.73
C PRO A 174 -1.43 16.37 26.12
N VAL A 175 -1.59 15.56 27.18
CA VAL A 175 -2.89 15.23 27.75
C VAL A 175 -3.05 15.95 29.09
N ARG A 176 -4.14 16.70 29.23
CA ARG A 176 -4.46 17.44 30.44
C ARG A 176 -5.09 16.55 31.49
N ASN A 177 -4.47 16.47 32.65
CA ASN A 177 -5.08 15.88 33.82
C ASN A 177 -6.21 16.78 34.34
N VAL A 178 -7.45 16.34 34.27
CA VAL A 178 -8.62 17.15 34.64
C VAL A 178 -8.73 17.40 36.15
N HIS A 179 -8.09 16.56 36.99
CA HIS A 179 -8.13 16.71 38.45
C HIS A 179 -7.07 17.70 38.96
N THR A 180 -5.88 17.66 38.38
CA THR A 180 -4.76 18.52 38.81
C THR A 180 -4.61 19.77 37.95
N GLY A 181 -5.15 19.76 36.73
CA GLY A 181 -4.97 20.83 35.74
C GLY A 181 -3.61 20.83 35.06
N THR A 182 -2.73 19.86 35.36
CA THR A 182 -1.36 19.74 34.82
C THR A 182 -1.33 18.97 33.51
N TYR A 183 -0.19 19.08 32.80
CA TYR A 183 0.13 18.32 31.58
C TYR A 183 1.37 17.46 31.88
N ASP A 184 1.18 16.35 32.56
CA ASP A 184 2.22 15.41 32.97
C ASP A 184 2.19 14.09 32.19
N THR A 185 1.25 13.97 31.25
CA THR A 185 1.13 12.86 30.31
C THR A 185 1.04 13.36 28.87
N ALA A 186 1.46 12.52 27.93
CA ALA A 186 1.37 12.83 26.50
C ALA A 186 1.20 11.54 25.66
N GLU A 187 0.71 11.69 24.45
CA GLU A 187 0.76 10.67 23.42
C GLU A 187 1.89 10.96 22.44
N SER A 188 2.71 9.95 22.16
CA SER A 188 3.77 9.99 21.16
C SER A 188 3.20 9.62 19.80
N LEU A 189 3.28 10.53 18.86
CA LEU A 189 2.71 10.41 17.53
C LEU A 189 3.82 10.42 16.48
N MET A 190 3.92 9.33 15.74
CA MET A 190 4.89 9.21 14.65
C MET A 190 4.52 10.09 13.46
N ARG A 191 5.53 10.70 12.85
CA ARG A 191 5.44 11.37 11.54
C ARG A 191 6.66 10.98 10.72
N LEU A 192 6.53 10.99 9.41
CA LEU A 192 7.70 10.89 8.54
C LEU A 192 7.99 12.25 7.91
N ARG A 193 9.27 12.58 7.78
CA ARG A 193 9.73 13.71 6.96
C ARG A 193 10.57 13.17 5.82
N LEU A 194 10.00 13.19 4.63
CA LEU A 194 10.62 12.63 3.44
C LEU A 194 11.01 13.73 2.45
N PRO A 195 12.16 13.61 1.74
CA PRO A 195 12.67 14.67 0.86
C PRO A 195 11.69 15.14 -0.21
N GLN A 196 10.92 14.24 -0.82
CA GLN A 196 10.02 14.57 -1.94
C GLN A 196 8.61 14.97 -1.50
N THR A 197 8.11 14.41 -0.39
CA THR A 197 6.71 14.61 0.05
C THR A 197 6.59 15.52 1.27
N GLY A 198 7.72 15.87 1.89
CA GLY A 198 7.71 16.65 3.14
C GLY A 198 7.19 15.83 4.32
N LEU A 199 6.28 16.42 5.11
CA LEU A 199 5.70 15.78 6.28
C LEU A 199 4.57 14.82 5.87
N VAL A 200 4.72 13.54 6.23
CA VAL A 200 3.75 12.47 5.96
C VAL A 200 3.10 12.02 7.26
N PHE A 201 1.78 11.92 7.27
CA PHE A 201 0.97 11.53 8.41
C PHE A 201 0.74 10.01 8.49
N PRO A 202 0.43 9.46 9.68
CA PRO A 202 0.32 8.03 9.93
C PRO A 202 -0.66 7.28 9.02
N ASP A 203 -1.81 7.88 8.76
CA ASP A 203 -2.86 7.33 7.87
C ASP A 203 -2.36 6.98 6.46
N ARG A 204 -1.28 7.61 6.02
CA ARG A 204 -0.69 7.39 4.70
C ARG A 204 0.43 6.34 4.69
N PHE A 205 1.13 6.12 5.80
CA PHE A 205 2.29 5.23 5.81
C PHE A 205 2.16 4.02 6.73
N ILE A 206 1.39 4.09 7.81
CA ILE A 206 1.20 2.94 8.72
C ILE A 206 0.62 1.72 7.99
N PRO A 207 -0.48 1.85 7.21
CA PRO A 207 -1.02 0.68 6.50
C PRO A 207 -0.04 0.08 5.48
N LEU A 208 0.84 0.89 4.89
CA LEU A 208 1.90 0.40 4.01
C LEU A 208 2.99 -0.32 4.80
N ALA A 209 3.39 0.24 5.95
CA ALA A 209 4.41 -0.35 6.80
C ALA A 209 3.97 -1.71 7.35
N GLU A 210 2.72 -1.85 7.77
CA GLU A 210 2.10 -3.11 8.19
C GLU A 210 2.06 -4.11 7.03
N LYS A 211 1.42 -3.75 5.91
CA LYS A 211 1.27 -4.62 4.73
C LYS A 211 2.60 -5.22 4.23
N TYR A 212 3.70 -4.48 4.35
CA TYR A 212 5.02 -4.90 3.86
C TYR A 212 6.00 -5.34 4.95
N GLY A 213 5.56 -5.42 6.22
CA GLY A 213 6.39 -5.86 7.34
C GLY A 213 7.48 -4.87 7.75
N TYR A 214 7.29 -3.58 7.51
CA TYR A 214 8.25 -2.53 7.89
C TYR A 214 7.92 -1.87 9.21
N ILE A 215 6.75 -2.15 9.80
CA ILE A 215 6.23 -1.43 10.97
C ILE A 215 7.10 -1.62 12.20
N HIS A 216 7.60 -2.82 12.46
CA HIS A 216 8.42 -3.13 13.63
C HIS A 216 9.62 -2.17 13.75
N ARG A 217 10.36 -1.97 12.68
CA ARG A 217 11.54 -1.06 12.72
C ARG A 217 11.13 0.38 13.02
N LEU A 218 10.03 0.86 12.46
CA LEU A 218 9.51 2.19 12.73
C LEU A 218 9.12 2.36 14.21
N SER A 219 8.47 1.35 14.78
CA SER A 219 8.06 1.34 16.19
C SER A 219 9.25 1.36 17.14
N MET A 220 10.31 0.63 16.82
CA MET A 220 11.54 0.67 17.63
C MET A 220 12.24 2.05 17.53
N ILE A 221 12.22 2.69 16.37
CA ILE A 221 12.75 4.05 16.19
C ILE A 221 11.93 5.06 17.00
N ILE A 222 10.59 5.03 16.90
CA ILE A 222 9.74 5.97 17.64
C ILE A 222 9.86 5.77 19.15
N LEU A 223 9.91 4.52 19.61
CA LEU A 223 10.14 4.18 21.02
C LEU A 223 11.47 4.76 21.52
N ASN A 224 12.57 4.50 20.81
CA ASN A 224 13.88 5.01 21.17
C ASN A 224 13.90 6.53 21.29
N LYS A 225 13.36 7.23 20.29
CA LYS A 225 13.30 8.69 20.29
C LYS A 225 12.40 9.23 21.39
N THR A 226 11.24 8.61 21.63
CA THR A 226 10.34 8.98 22.72
C THR A 226 11.02 8.83 24.08
N CYS A 227 11.66 7.68 24.34
CA CYS A 227 12.38 7.44 25.58
C CYS A 227 13.50 8.48 25.83
N ARG A 228 14.27 8.80 24.80
CA ARG A 228 15.33 9.82 24.89
C ARG A 228 14.77 11.21 25.17
N GLN A 229 13.66 11.59 24.55
CA GLN A 229 13.00 12.87 24.84
C GLN A 229 12.44 12.94 26.26
N ILE A 230 11.84 11.86 26.76
CA ILE A 230 11.40 11.75 28.15
C ILE A 230 12.59 11.99 29.09
N LYS A 231 13.69 11.27 28.87
CA LYS A 231 14.91 11.42 29.69
C LYS A 231 15.42 12.84 29.67
N GLN A 232 15.53 13.46 28.50
CA GLN A 232 15.97 14.85 28.38
C GLN A 232 15.07 15.80 29.19
N MET A 233 13.73 15.67 29.03
CA MET A 233 12.79 16.53 29.79
C MET A 233 12.91 16.32 31.31
N GLN A 234 13.07 15.06 31.76
CA GLN A 234 13.28 14.75 33.16
C GLN A 234 14.60 15.39 33.70
N ASP A 235 15.66 15.34 32.91
CA ASP A 235 16.97 15.96 33.28
C ASP A 235 16.88 17.49 33.29
N GLU A 236 15.99 18.10 32.52
CA GLU A 236 15.65 19.51 32.54
C GLU A 236 14.71 19.89 33.69
N GLY A 237 14.23 18.91 34.48
CA GLY A 237 13.42 19.10 35.68
C GLY A 237 11.92 19.05 35.45
N TYR A 238 11.47 18.68 34.27
CA TYR A 238 10.04 18.47 34.00
C TYR A 238 9.55 17.18 34.64
N GLN A 239 8.34 17.23 35.18
CA GLN A 239 7.65 16.04 35.72
C GLN A 239 6.84 15.37 34.62
N ILE A 240 7.36 14.24 34.11
CA ILE A 240 6.69 13.41 33.13
C ILE A 240 6.23 12.14 33.82
N SER A 241 4.92 11.98 33.97
CA SER A 241 4.33 10.82 34.60
C SER A 241 4.22 9.64 33.62
N ARG A 242 3.78 9.91 32.39
CA ARG A 242 3.60 8.85 31.39
C ARG A 242 3.52 9.41 29.97
N VAL A 243 4.14 8.71 29.02
CA VAL A 243 3.97 8.95 27.59
C VAL A 243 3.52 7.65 26.92
N SER A 244 2.41 7.68 26.18
CA SER A 244 1.96 6.52 25.41
C SER A 244 2.62 6.47 24.02
N VAL A 245 2.91 5.26 23.58
CA VAL A 245 3.35 4.93 22.22
C VAL A 245 2.39 3.94 21.60
N ASN A 246 2.04 4.19 20.33
CA ASN A 246 1.20 3.29 19.56
C ASN A 246 2.07 2.17 18.98
N LEU A 247 1.66 0.93 19.15
CA LEU A 247 2.27 -0.27 18.56
C LEU A 247 1.22 -1.04 17.74
N SER A 248 1.65 -1.62 16.64
CA SER A 248 0.81 -2.50 15.83
C SER A 248 0.77 -3.90 16.42
N VAL A 249 -0.39 -4.55 16.37
CA VAL A 249 -0.54 -5.93 16.87
C VAL A 249 0.32 -6.92 16.09
N GLU A 250 0.54 -6.67 14.80
CA GLU A 250 1.39 -7.51 13.94
C GLU A 250 2.83 -7.62 14.46
N GLU A 251 3.33 -6.59 15.16
CA GLU A 251 4.69 -6.57 15.70
C GLU A 251 4.88 -7.52 16.89
N LEU A 252 3.82 -7.81 17.61
CA LEU A 252 3.89 -8.66 18.81
C LEU A 252 4.29 -10.09 18.49
N GLY A 253 4.14 -10.52 17.24
CA GLY A 253 4.59 -11.81 16.73
C GLY A 253 6.08 -11.89 16.42
N GLU A 254 6.79 -10.78 16.40
CA GLU A 254 8.23 -10.75 16.14
C GLU A 254 9.01 -11.36 17.32
N LYS A 255 9.89 -12.32 16.99
CA LYS A 255 10.56 -13.19 17.97
C LYS A 255 11.26 -12.45 19.12
N ASP A 256 11.88 -11.30 18.81
CA ASP A 256 12.73 -10.57 19.75
C ASP A 256 12.09 -9.23 20.19
N PHE A 257 10.81 -9.01 19.87
CA PHE A 257 10.10 -7.74 20.10
C PHE A 257 10.24 -7.25 21.56
N MET A 258 9.88 -8.07 22.55
CA MET A 258 9.90 -7.69 23.95
C MET A 258 11.33 -7.41 24.47
N GLU A 259 12.31 -8.17 24.01
CA GLU A 259 13.71 -7.94 24.41
C GLU A 259 14.27 -6.66 23.80
N GLU A 260 13.94 -6.35 22.53
CA GLU A 260 14.32 -5.10 21.90
C GLU A 260 13.65 -3.90 22.58
N PHE A 261 12.34 -3.99 22.86
CA PHE A 261 11.60 -2.98 23.63
C PHE A 261 12.27 -2.70 25.00
N LYS A 262 12.51 -3.74 25.79
CA LYS A 262 13.17 -3.61 27.10
C LYS A 262 14.56 -3.01 26.99
N SER A 263 15.32 -3.42 26.00
CA SER A 263 16.67 -2.90 25.74
C SER A 263 16.67 -1.40 25.46
N ILE A 264 15.75 -0.92 24.64
CA ILE A 264 15.60 0.49 24.29
C ILE A 264 15.26 1.33 25.54
N VAL A 265 14.25 0.90 26.32
CA VAL A 265 13.82 1.63 27.52
C VAL A 265 14.95 1.70 28.57
N ARG A 266 15.65 0.57 28.80
CA ARG A 266 16.80 0.51 29.71
C ARG A 266 17.96 1.38 29.23
N ALA A 267 18.27 1.37 27.93
CA ALA A 267 19.34 2.18 27.36
C ALA A 267 19.08 3.68 27.49
N ALA A 268 17.82 4.10 27.45
CA ALA A 268 17.43 5.49 27.67
C ALA A 268 17.52 5.92 29.15
N GLY A 269 17.56 4.97 30.09
CA GLY A 269 17.68 5.25 31.55
C GLY A 269 16.41 5.85 32.15
N ILE A 270 15.23 5.48 31.61
CA ILE A 270 13.93 5.87 32.18
C ILE A 270 13.25 4.67 32.85
N ASP A 271 12.29 4.96 33.73
CA ASP A 271 11.46 3.94 34.36
C ASP A 271 10.42 3.42 33.38
N PHE A 272 10.18 2.10 33.36
CA PHE A 272 9.15 1.47 32.52
C PHE A 272 7.75 2.05 32.77
N HIS A 273 7.42 2.43 34.00
CA HIS A 273 6.15 3.08 34.35
C HIS A 273 5.92 4.41 33.61
N THR A 274 6.96 5.00 33.05
CA THR A 274 6.86 6.24 32.28
C THR A 274 6.36 6.00 30.84
N ILE A 275 6.41 4.75 30.35
CA ILE A 275 5.91 4.38 29.03
C ILE A 275 4.60 3.63 29.16
N ALA A 276 3.59 4.06 28.43
CA ALA A 276 2.37 3.29 28.18
C ALA A 276 2.35 2.80 26.74
N VAL A 277 1.84 1.62 26.52
CA VAL A 277 1.67 1.04 25.18
C VAL A 277 0.20 1.04 24.82
N GLU A 278 -0.13 1.57 23.66
CA GLU A 278 -1.47 1.55 23.08
C GLU A 278 -1.49 0.63 21.86
N PHE A 279 -2.43 -0.31 21.84
CA PHE A 279 -2.65 -1.20 20.71
C PHE A 279 -3.93 -0.82 19.99
N THR A 280 -3.91 -0.84 18.67
CA THR A 280 -5.13 -0.76 17.87
C THR A 280 -5.96 -2.03 18.02
N GLU A 281 -7.29 -1.94 17.89
CA GLU A 281 -8.17 -3.11 18.02
C GLU A 281 -7.80 -4.20 17.02
N SER A 282 -7.61 -5.41 17.55
CA SER A 282 -7.37 -6.64 16.79
C SER A 282 -8.71 -7.18 16.24
N GLN A 283 -8.71 -7.63 14.99
CA GLN A 283 -9.91 -8.19 14.35
C GLN A 283 -9.97 -9.72 14.35
N ASN A 284 -8.91 -10.42 14.80
CA ASN A 284 -8.78 -11.87 14.72
C ASN A 284 -8.55 -12.52 16.10
N ASP A 285 -9.13 -13.70 16.33
CA ASP A 285 -9.00 -14.44 17.59
C ASP A 285 -7.53 -14.84 17.92
N THR A 286 -6.73 -15.15 16.91
CA THR A 286 -5.30 -15.50 17.06
C THR A 286 -4.46 -14.32 17.56
N GLU A 287 -4.77 -13.12 17.10
CA GLU A 287 -4.13 -11.90 17.54
C GLU A 287 -4.47 -11.59 19.01
N TYR A 288 -5.67 -11.94 19.45
CA TYR A 288 -6.12 -11.71 20.82
C TYR A 288 -5.27 -12.46 21.87
N GLU A 289 -4.93 -13.72 21.62
CA GLU A 289 -4.07 -14.51 22.53
C GLU A 289 -2.66 -13.88 22.63
N LEU A 290 -2.09 -13.50 21.49
CA LEU A 290 -0.79 -12.86 21.43
C LEU A 290 -0.76 -11.51 22.17
N VAL A 291 -1.78 -10.69 21.98
CA VAL A 291 -1.96 -9.43 22.71
C VAL A 291 -2.06 -9.68 24.21
N GLN A 292 -2.81 -10.69 24.66
CA GLN A 292 -2.93 -11.01 26.08
C GLN A 292 -1.60 -11.42 26.73
N GLU A 293 -0.78 -12.21 26.05
CA GLU A 293 0.55 -12.58 26.52
C GLU A 293 1.44 -11.35 26.68
N CYS A 294 1.53 -10.51 25.65
CA CYS A 294 2.31 -9.29 25.68
C CYS A 294 1.82 -8.29 26.74
N VAL A 295 0.50 -8.09 26.87
CA VAL A 295 -0.09 -7.24 27.92
C VAL A 295 0.27 -7.74 29.31
N SER A 296 0.28 -9.07 29.52
CA SER A 296 0.70 -9.65 30.81
C SER A 296 2.18 -9.32 31.10
N GLU A 297 3.05 -9.40 30.11
CA GLU A 297 4.47 -9.07 30.25
C GLU A 297 4.69 -7.57 30.47
N PHE A 298 4.01 -6.71 29.73
CA PHE A 298 4.06 -5.25 29.96
C PHE A 298 3.59 -4.86 31.37
N LYS A 299 2.52 -5.49 31.88
CA LYS A 299 2.04 -5.25 33.26
C LYS A 299 3.04 -5.67 34.33
N GLN A 300 3.90 -6.67 34.07
CA GLN A 300 4.97 -7.06 35.00
C GLN A 300 6.12 -6.05 35.00
N LEU A 301 6.29 -5.29 33.96
CA LEU A 301 7.30 -4.25 33.86
C LEU A 301 6.84 -2.91 34.48
N GLY A 302 5.53 -2.70 34.65
CA GLY A 302 4.89 -1.50 35.17
C GLY A 302 4.01 -0.81 34.17
#